data_271dbcae3d3d1585365ef9bab43ae843
#
_entry.id   271dbcae3d3d1585365ef9bab43ae843
#
_cell.length_a   1.000
_cell.length_b   1.000
_cell.length_c   1.000
_cell.angle_alpha   90.00
_cell.angle_beta   90.00
_cell.angle_gamma   90.00
#
_symmetry.space_group_name_H-M   'P 1'
#
loop_
_entity.id
_entity.type
_entity.pdbx_description
1 polymer ?
#
loop_
_entity_poly.entity_id
_entity_poly.type
_entity_poly.pdbx_seq_one_letter_code
_entity_poly.pdbx_strand_id
1 'polypeptide(L)'
;ISWPGSKVCTNPGIVVAQKGSDLDTFTKAATDALSGAGDAVMLTEGIADAYRSGVKDVSQVGGVEELIASTCSGRKAAPAVYRVSAEDWLGNETLTEEVFGPLGIIVEVNDTDQMMQVAQGLRGQLTATLQMDDADTDIAKPFVPVLERKAGRVLVNGFPTGVEVAD
;
A
#
# COMPACT_ATOMS: atom_id res chain seq x y z
N ILE A 1 -9.13 6.76 10.04
CA ILE A 1 -8.64 6.97 8.66
C ILE A 1 -9.75 7.68 7.94
N SER A 2 -9.63 9.01 7.73
CA SER A 2 -10.56 9.72 6.88
C SER A 2 -10.24 9.31 5.43
N TRP A 3 -11.17 8.69 4.76
CA TRP A 3 -11.12 8.39 3.35
C TRP A 3 -11.74 9.54 2.54
N PRO A 4 -10.97 10.56 2.17
CA PRO A 4 -11.41 11.50 1.15
C PRO A 4 -11.04 10.87 -0.18
N GLY A 5 -11.98 10.24 -0.82
CA GLY A 5 -11.76 9.46 -2.03
C GLY A 5 -10.70 10.01 -2.96
N SER A 6 -9.80 9.15 -3.37
CA SER A 6 -8.97 9.19 -4.59
C SER A 6 -8.15 10.45 -4.94
N LYS A 7 -8.05 11.44 -4.07
CA LYS A 7 -7.38 12.72 -4.39
C LYS A 7 -6.04 12.93 -3.71
N VAL A 8 -5.55 11.93 -2.95
CA VAL A 8 -4.34 12.11 -2.15
C VAL A 8 -3.23 11.26 -2.74
N CYS A 9 -2.24 11.93 -3.33
CA CYS A 9 -1.03 11.32 -3.88
C CYS A 9 -0.19 10.55 -2.83
N THR A 10 -0.53 10.66 -1.56
CA THR A 10 0.15 10.03 -0.42
C THR A 10 -0.64 8.90 0.21
N ASN A 11 -1.61 8.32 -0.54
CA ASN A 11 -2.34 7.15 -0.05
C ASN A 11 -1.35 5.97 0.13
N PRO A 12 -1.29 5.32 1.31
CA PRO A 12 -0.43 4.15 1.48
C PRO A 12 -0.96 3.00 0.62
N GLY A 13 -0.30 2.77 -0.53
CA GLY A 13 -0.64 1.69 -1.46
C GLY A 13 -0.01 0.36 -1.06
N ILE A 14 1.09 0.38 -0.29
CA ILE A 14 1.81 -0.83 0.11
C ILE A 14 2.03 -0.79 1.62
N VAL A 15 1.68 -1.88 2.30
CA VAL A 15 2.00 -2.16 3.70
C VAL A 15 2.88 -3.38 3.74
N VAL A 16 4.06 -3.28 4.33
CA VAL A 16 4.98 -4.41 4.52
C VAL A 16 5.03 -4.75 5.99
N ALA A 17 4.71 -5.98 6.34
CA ALA A 17 4.71 -6.41 7.73
C ALA A 17 5.11 -7.89 7.88
N GLN A 18 5.70 -8.20 9.04
CA GLN A 18 6.11 -9.56 9.34
C GLN A 18 4.89 -10.45 9.61
N LYS A 19 4.94 -11.67 9.10
CA LYS A 19 3.94 -12.71 9.32
C LYS A 19 3.75 -13.00 10.80
N GLY A 20 2.49 -13.08 11.22
CA GLY A 20 2.14 -13.40 12.60
C GLY A 20 0.78 -12.87 13.00
N SER A 21 0.40 -13.13 14.26
CA SER A 21 -0.90 -12.73 14.83
C SER A 21 -1.18 -11.24 14.76
N ASP A 22 -0.15 -10.42 14.83
CA ASP A 22 -0.28 -8.95 14.79
C ASP A 22 -0.64 -8.48 13.39
N LEU A 23 -0.01 -9.06 12.34
CA LEU A 23 -0.40 -8.82 10.96
C LEU A 23 -1.83 -9.28 10.68
N ASP A 24 -2.23 -10.44 11.20
CA ASP A 24 -3.59 -10.95 11.03
C ASP A 24 -4.62 -10.02 11.71
N THR A 25 -4.28 -9.53 12.90
CA THR A 25 -5.10 -8.56 13.64
C THR A 25 -5.22 -7.23 12.87
N PHE A 26 -4.08 -6.71 12.38
CA PHE A 26 -4.06 -5.51 11.54
C PHE A 26 -4.88 -5.69 10.25
N THR A 27 -4.66 -6.81 9.55
CA THR A 27 -5.37 -7.13 8.30
C THR A 27 -6.87 -7.17 8.52
N LYS A 28 -7.32 -7.85 9.59
CA LYS A 28 -8.73 -7.89 9.96
C LYS A 28 -9.28 -6.49 10.25
N ALA A 29 -8.61 -5.71 11.08
CA ALA A 29 -9.06 -4.36 11.42
C ALA A 29 -9.12 -3.44 10.18
N ALA A 30 -8.13 -3.53 9.28
CA ALA A 30 -8.11 -2.76 8.06
C ALA A 30 -9.25 -3.15 7.10
N THR A 31 -9.49 -4.45 6.93
CA THR A 31 -10.57 -4.95 6.07
C THR A 31 -11.94 -4.60 6.65
N ASP A 32 -12.15 -4.74 7.96
CA ASP A 32 -13.40 -4.35 8.62
C ASP A 32 -13.69 -2.84 8.44
N ALA A 33 -12.65 -2.00 8.58
CA ALA A 33 -12.79 -0.56 8.42
C ALA A 33 -13.07 -0.13 6.97
N LEU A 34 -12.43 -0.79 6.00
CA LEU A 34 -12.54 -0.44 4.59
C LEU A 34 -13.76 -1.05 3.91
N SER A 35 -14.28 -2.19 4.39
CA SER A 35 -15.51 -2.81 3.88
C SER A 35 -16.75 -1.93 4.07
N GLY A 36 -16.71 -1.02 5.07
CA GLY A 36 -17.75 -0.02 5.29
C GLY A 36 -17.54 1.29 4.53
N ALA A 37 -16.43 1.44 3.83
CA ALA A 37 -16.13 2.65 3.06
C ALA A 37 -16.96 2.67 1.77
N GLY A 38 -17.68 3.77 1.56
CA GLY A 38 -18.45 3.96 0.34
C GLY A 38 -17.57 4.19 -0.90
N ASP A 39 -18.19 4.19 -2.06
CA ASP A 39 -17.51 4.49 -3.32
C ASP A 39 -16.95 5.92 -3.33
N ALA A 40 -15.73 6.06 -3.82
CA ALA A 40 -15.10 7.35 -4.07
C ALA A 40 -15.22 7.73 -5.56
N VAL A 41 -15.41 9.02 -5.84
CA VAL A 41 -15.46 9.52 -7.21
C VAL A 41 -14.04 9.81 -7.71
N MET A 42 -13.60 9.06 -8.71
CA MET A 42 -12.32 9.28 -9.40
C MET A 42 -12.33 10.58 -10.18
N LEU A 43 -11.17 11.24 -10.29
CA LEU A 43 -11.06 12.57 -10.89
C LEU A 43 -11.51 12.61 -12.35
N THR A 44 -11.13 11.60 -13.13
CA THR A 44 -11.51 11.47 -14.56
C THR A 44 -11.93 10.03 -14.87
N GLU A 45 -12.61 9.84 -16.00
CA GLU A 45 -12.93 8.49 -16.49
C GLU A 45 -11.67 7.69 -16.82
N GLY A 46 -10.66 8.33 -17.44
CA GLY A 46 -9.39 7.66 -17.74
C GLY A 46 -8.68 7.13 -16.50
N ILE A 47 -8.74 7.86 -15.38
CA ILE A 47 -8.19 7.37 -14.10
C ILE A 47 -9.02 6.18 -13.58
N ALA A 48 -10.34 6.24 -13.71
CA ALA A 48 -11.21 5.13 -13.30
C ALA A 48 -10.98 3.89 -14.17
N ASP A 49 -10.75 4.04 -15.48
CA ASP A 49 -10.41 2.96 -16.39
C ASP A 49 -9.06 2.32 -16.04
N ALA A 50 -8.05 3.16 -15.80
CA ALA A 50 -6.73 2.70 -15.37
C ALA A 50 -6.80 1.94 -14.04
N TYR A 51 -7.57 2.44 -13.08
CA TYR A 51 -7.81 1.76 -11.80
C TYR A 51 -8.45 0.38 -11.99
N ARG A 52 -9.52 0.29 -12.82
CA ARG A 52 -10.18 -0.99 -13.13
C ARG A 52 -9.22 -2.00 -13.75
N SER A 53 -8.39 -1.53 -14.71
CA SER A 53 -7.37 -2.39 -15.31
C SER A 53 -6.37 -2.86 -14.28
N GLY A 54 -5.80 -1.96 -13.46
CA GLY A 54 -4.83 -2.31 -12.45
C GLY A 54 -5.37 -3.27 -11.40
N VAL A 55 -6.60 -3.06 -10.90
CA VAL A 55 -7.28 -4.01 -9.99
C VAL A 55 -7.39 -5.39 -10.62
N LYS A 56 -7.81 -5.46 -11.89
CA LYS A 56 -7.91 -6.72 -12.62
C LYS A 56 -6.55 -7.39 -12.79
N ASP A 57 -5.52 -6.63 -13.16
CA ASP A 57 -4.18 -7.15 -13.39
C ASP A 57 -3.60 -7.72 -12.09
N VAL A 58 -3.72 -7.00 -10.96
CA VAL A 58 -3.30 -7.47 -9.63
C VAL A 58 -4.05 -8.73 -9.22
N SER A 59 -5.38 -8.77 -9.40
CA SER A 59 -6.21 -9.92 -9.00
C SER A 59 -5.90 -11.22 -9.79
N GLN A 60 -5.26 -11.12 -10.94
CA GLN A 60 -4.88 -12.26 -11.78
C GLN A 60 -3.49 -12.80 -11.48
N VAL A 61 -2.71 -12.12 -10.63
CA VAL A 61 -1.38 -12.61 -10.24
C VAL A 61 -1.53 -13.82 -9.32
N GLY A 62 -0.81 -14.89 -9.64
CA GLY A 62 -0.75 -16.08 -8.78
C GLY A 62 -0.15 -15.74 -7.40
N GLY A 63 -0.70 -16.34 -6.34
CA GLY A 63 -0.25 -16.09 -4.97
C GLY A 63 -0.87 -14.85 -4.30
N VAL A 64 -1.67 -14.07 -5.04
CA VAL A 64 -2.41 -12.93 -4.47
C VAL A 64 -3.73 -13.39 -3.88
N GLU A 65 -3.97 -13.05 -2.63
CA GLU A 65 -5.23 -13.22 -1.92
C GLU A 65 -6.04 -11.91 -1.98
N GLU A 66 -7.28 -11.96 -2.47
CA GLU A 66 -8.20 -10.83 -2.46
C GLU A 66 -8.92 -10.75 -1.12
N LEU A 67 -8.64 -9.72 -0.33
CA LEU A 67 -9.28 -9.47 0.97
C LEU A 67 -10.53 -8.60 0.83
N ILE A 68 -10.50 -7.63 -0.06
CA ILE A 68 -11.63 -6.78 -0.43
C ILE A 68 -11.65 -6.62 -1.94
N ALA A 69 -12.73 -7.09 -2.55
CA ALA A 69 -13.01 -6.88 -3.96
C ALA A 69 -13.52 -5.47 -4.22
N SER A 70 -12.87 -4.74 -5.14
CA SER A 70 -13.37 -3.43 -5.55
C SER A 70 -14.55 -3.56 -6.49
N THR A 71 -15.55 -2.71 -6.26
CA THR A 71 -16.57 -2.43 -7.27
C THR A 71 -16.26 -1.08 -7.91
N CYS A 72 -16.31 -1.01 -9.24
CA CYS A 72 -16.09 0.23 -9.97
C CYS A 72 -17.16 0.38 -11.04
N SER A 73 -17.93 1.46 -10.98
CA SER A 73 -18.98 1.77 -11.95
C SER A 73 -18.87 3.23 -12.39
N GLY A 74 -18.65 3.46 -13.68
CA GLY A 74 -18.33 4.77 -14.20
C GLY A 74 -17.09 5.33 -13.49
N ARG A 75 -17.20 6.50 -12.88
CA ARG A 75 -16.12 7.14 -12.11
C ARG A 75 -16.11 6.79 -10.62
N LYS A 76 -16.99 5.91 -10.16
CA LYS A 76 -17.03 5.48 -8.76
C LYS A 76 -16.20 4.22 -8.57
N ALA A 77 -15.35 4.22 -7.55
CA ALA A 77 -14.49 3.10 -7.19
C ALA A 77 -14.54 2.85 -5.68
N ALA A 78 -14.77 1.61 -5.30
CA ALA A 78 -14.64 1.14 -3.93
C ALA A 78 -13.18 0.70 -3.66
N PRO A 79 -12.76 0.60 -2.39
CA PRO A 79 -11.45 0.05 -2.04
C PRO A 79 -11.24 -1.37 -2.55
N ALA A 80 -10.00 -1.67 -2.97
CA ALA A 80 -9.50 -3.02 -3.18
C ALA A 80 -8.35 -3.27 -2.21
N VAL A 81 -8.31 -4.43 -1.57
CA VAL A 81 -7.22 -4.82 -0.68
C VAL A 81 -6.79 -6.23 -1.00
N TYR A 82 -5.50 -6.39 -1.18
CA TYR A 82 -4.86 -7.65 -1.49
C TYR A 82 -3.81 -8.00 -0.45
N ARG A 83 -3.55 -9.29 -0.27
CA ARG A 83 -2.45 -9.82 0.53
C ARG A 83 -1.59 -10.70 -0.36
N VAL A 84 -0.28 -10.62 -0.20
CA VAL A 84 0.67 -11.38 -1.01
C VAL A 84 1.94 -11.68 -0.19
N SER A 85 2.61 -12.80 -0.49
CA SER A 85 3.92 -13.07 0.06
C SER A 85 4.98 -12.12 -0.52
N ALA A 86 6.03 -11.84 0.25
CA ALA A 86 7.16 -11.06 -0.28
C ALA A 86 7.84 -11.75 -1.47
N GLU A 87 7.85 -13.08 -1.51
CA GLU A 87 8.43 -13.84 -2.61
C GLU A 87 7.67 -13.60 -3.93
N ASP A 88 6.34 -13.71 -3.88
CA ASP A 88 5.50 -13.44 -5.05
C ASP A 88 5.55 -11.96 -5.45
N TRP A 89 5.59 -11.05 -4.47
CA TRP A 89 5.69 -9.61 -4.73
C TRP A 89 7.02 -9.25 -5.42
N LEU A 90 8.14 -9.78 -4.94
CA LEU A 90 9.46 -9.56 -5.54
C LEU A 90 9.60 -10.20 -6.92
N GLY A 91 8.90 -11.31 -7.15
CA GLY A 91 8.93 -12.07 -8.40
C GLY A 91 8.01 -11.51 -9.50
N ASN A 92 7.17 -10.50 -9.22
CA ASN A 92 6.16 -10.05 -10.17
C ASN A 92 6.13 -8.51 -10.31
N GLU A 93 6.49 -8.01 -11.48
CA GLU A 93 6.53 -6.57 -11.77
C GLU A 93 5.15 -5.91 -11.67
N THR A 94 4.06 -6.62 -11.99
CA THR A 94 2.69 -6.09 -11.90
C THR A 94 2.34 -5.62 -10.49
N LEU A 95 2.84 -6.32 -9.45
CA LEU A 95 2.60 -5.97 -8.07
C LEU A 95 3.42 -4.76 -7.59
N THR A 96 4.48 -4.40 -8.31
CA THR A 96 5.34 -3.26 -8.00
C THR A 96 4.94 -1.99 -8.76
N GLU A 97 4.01 -2.10 -9.71
CA GLU A 97 3.49 -0.95 -10.45
C GLU A 97 2.46 -0.18 -9.63
N GLU A 98 2.48 1.14 -9.76
CA GLU A 98 1.48 1.98 -9.11
C GLU A 98 0.12 1.82 -9.79
N VAL A 99 -0.90 1.47 -9.01
CA VAL A 99 -2.30 1.55 -9.42
C VAL A 99 -2.92 2.76 -8.74
N PHE A 100 -3.08 3.84 -9.49
CA PHE A 100 -3.61 5.10 -8.94
C PHE A 100 -5.07 4.95 -8.56
N GLY A 101 -5.36 4.96 -7.26
CA GLY A 101 -6.71 4.80 -6.71
C GLY A 101 -6.72 4.08 -5.36
N PRO A 102 -7.90 3.65 -4.93
CA PRO A 102 -8.10 3.05 -3.61
C PRO A 102 -7.66 1.56 -3.56
N LEU A 103 -6.47 1.24 -4.02
CA LEU A 103 -5.89 -0.09 -3.95
C LEU A 103 -4.82 -0.14 -2.87
N GLY A 104 -4.85 -1.17 -2.03
CA GLY A 104 -3.82 -1.46 -1.05
C GLY A 104 -3.32 -2.90 -1.19
N ILE A 105 -2.01 -3.09 -1.06
CA ILE A 105 -1.36 -4.40 -1.04
C ILE A 105 -0.66 -4.58 0.30
N ILE A 106 -0.99 -5.65 1.00
CA ILE A 106 -0.30 -6.09 2.22
C ILE A 106 0.73 -7.14 1.80
N VAL A 107 2.01 -6.78 1.90
CA VAL A 107 3.13 -7.67 1.60
C VAL A 107 3.59 -8.31 2.91
N GLU A 108 3.44 -9.62 2.98
CA GLU A 108 3.79 -10.44 4.13
C GLU A 108 5.23 -10.92 4.01
N VAL A 109 6.07 -10.59 5.01
CA VAL A 109 7.46 -11.01 5.08
C VAL A 109 7.68 -12.01 6.22
N ASN A 110 8.64 -12.93 6.04
CA ASN A 110 8.97 -13.91 7.07
C ASN A 110 9.89 -13.33 8.18
N ASP A 111 10.76 -12.39 7.81
CA ASP A 111 11.75 -11.80 8.69
C ASP A 111 12.18 -10.41 8.20
N THR A 112 13.07 -9.79 8.97
CA THR A 112 13.62 -8.45 8.69
C THR A 112 14.48 -8.42 7.41
N ASP A 113 15.18 -9.51 7.09
CA ASP A 113 16.01 -9.58 5.88
C ASP A 113 15.13 -9.57 4.64
N GLN A 114 14.04 -10.31 4.65
CA GLN A 114 13.05 -10.28 3.57
C GLN A 114 12.34 -8.92 3.49
N MET A 115 12.05 -8.27 4.63
CA MET A 115 11.52 -6.90 4.65
C MET A 115 12.49 -5.92 3.99
N MET A 116 13.79 -6.08 4.24
CA MET A 116 14.83 -5.26 3.59
C MET A 116 14.87 -5.48 2.07
N GLN A 117 14.73 -6.73 1.61
CA GLN A 117 14.65 -7.02 0.18
C GLN A 117 13.44 -6.34 -0.48
N VAL A 118 12.28 -6.39 0.16
CA VAL A 118 11.09 -5.67 -0.31
C VAL A 118 11.35 -4.16 -0.36
N ALA A 119 11.92 -3.57 0.70
CA ALA A 119 12.26 -2.15 0.73
C ALA A 119 13.22 -1.73 -0.41
N GLN A 120 14.21 -2.57 -0.71
CA GLN A 120 15.13 -2.37 -1.83
C GLN A 120 14.45 -2.52 -3.19
N GLY A 121 13.46 -3.40 -3.30
CA GLY A 121 12.66 -3.65 -4.52
C GLY A 121 11.63 -2.57 -4.81
N LEU A 122 11.27 -1.71 -3.84
CA LEU A 122 10.33 -0.62 -4.06
C LEU A 122 10.76 0.28 -5.21
N ARG A 123 9.83 0.64 -6.07
CA ARG A 123 9.99 1.75 -7.01
C ARG A 123 9.98 3.08 -6.26
N GLY A 124 10.24 4.19 -6.93
CA GLY A 124 10.19 5.53 -6.31
C GLY A 124 8.81 5.81 -5.71
N GLN A 125 8.79 6.24 -4.45
CA GLN A 125 7.59 6.56 -3.69
C GLN A 125 7.59 8.03 -3.30
N LEU A 126 6.42 8.64 -3.13
CA LEU A 126 6.33 9.99 -2.57
C LEU A 126 6.69 9.99 -1.09
N THR A 127 6.21 8.99 -0.37
CA THR A 127 6.41 8.87 1.08
C THR A 127 6.65 7.42 1.48
N ALA A 128 7.46 7.22 2.51
CA ALA A 128 7.59 5.97 3.23
C ALA A 128 7.45 6.22 4.74
N THR A 129 6.82 5.31 5.45
CA THR A 129 6.67 5.42 6.90
C THR A 129 7.15 4.14 7.57
N LEU A 130 7.99 4.29 8.57
CA LEU A 130 8.34 3.24 9.52
C LEU A 130 7.39 3.35 10.73
N GLN A 131 6.57 2.32 10.94
CA GLN A 131 5.77 2.16 12.15
C GLN A 131 6.55 1.26 13.09
N MET A 132 6.97 1.76 14.25
CA MET A 132 7.93 1.09 15.12
C MET A 132 7.77 1.53 16.57
N ASP A 133 8.13 0.67 17.49
CA ASP A 133 8.32 1.00 18.90
C ASP A 133 9.78 1.37 19.20
N ASP A 134 10.04 1.89 20.38
CA ASP A 134 11.41 2.26 20.80
C ASP A 134 12.37 1.06 20.75
N ALA A 135 11.86 -0.14 21.05
CA ALA A 135 12.63 -1.39 20.99
C ALA A 135 13.08 -1.76 19.58
N ASP A 136 12.40 -1.28 18.55
CA ASP A 136 12.69 -1.59 17.15
C ASP A 136 13.76 -0.69 16.53
N THR A 137 14.26 0.29 17.30
CA THR A 137 15.18 1.33 16.78
C THR A 137 16.40 0.74 16.08
N ASP A 138 17.02 -0.30 16.64
CA ASP A 138 18.22 -0.89 16.04
C ASP A 138 17.89 -1.71 14.78
N ILE A 139 16.72 -2.28 14.70
CA ILE A 139 16.20 -2.99 13.51
C ILE A 139 15.84 -1.98 12.42
N ALA A 140 15.27 -0.84 12.79
CA ALA A 140 14.79 0.18 11.85
C ALA A 140 15.93 1.00 11.22
N LYS A 141 17.02 1.25 11.94
CA LYS A 141 18.16 2.06 11.45
C LYS A 141 18.68 1.68 10.06
N PRO A 142 18.88 0.40 9.71
CA PRO A 142 19.36 0.01 8.39
C PRO A 142 18.37 0.32 7.24
N PHE A 143 17.07 0.47 7.54
CA PHE A 143 16.06 0.79 6.54
C PHE A 143 16.10 2.24 6.11
N VAL A 144 16.48 3.16 7.01
CA VAL A 144 16.45 4.61 6.73
C VAL A 144 17.21 4.96 5.45
N PRO A 145 18.51 4.60 5.26
CA PRO A 145 19.23 4.96 4.04
C PRO A 145 18.70 4.28 2.77
N VAL A 146 17.99 3.16 2.91
CA VAL A 146 17.30 2.51 1.78
C VAL A 146 16.08 3.33 1.40
N LEU A 147 15.23 3.66 2.38
CA LEU A 147 14.00 4.41 2.16
C LEU A 147 14.25 5.84 1.68
N GLU A 148 15.31 6.51 2.16
CA GLU A 148 15.70 7.83 1.66
C GLU A 148 16.05 7.85 0.16
N ARG A 149 16.54 6.74 -0.38
CA ARG A 149 16.79 6.60 -1.83
C ARG A 149 15.51 6.24 -2.62
N LYS A 150 14.48 5.78 -1.94
CA LYS A 150 13.24 5.30 -2.57
C LYS A 150 12.08 6.29 -2.39
N ALA A 151 12.10 7.15 -1.38
CA ALA A 151 10.99 8.03 -1.06
C ALA A 151 11.43 9.49 -0.94
N GLY A 152 10.59 10.39 -1.40
CA GLY A 152 10.81 11.83 -1.24
C GLY A 152 10.69 12.31 0.21
N ARG A 153 10.00 11.56 1.06
CA ARG A 153 9.86 11.80 2.50
C ARG A 153 9.81 10.50 3.26
N VAL A 154 10.62 10.37 4.29
CA VAL A 154 10.57 9.26 5.25
C VAL A 154 10.00 9.77 6.58
N LEU A 155 9.04 9.05 7.12
CA LEU A 155 8.35 9.36 8.36
C LEU A 155 8.55 8.23 9.38
N VAL A 156 8.47 8.55 10.65
CA VAL A 156 8.42 7.56 11.74
C VAL A 156 7.14 7.80 12.54
N ASN A 157 6.36 6.74 12.74
CA ASN A 157 5.12 6.73 13.52
C ASN A 157 4.11 7.83 13.10
N GLY A 158 4.12 8.20 11.83
CA GLY A 158 3.23 9.22 11.27
C GLY A 158 2.55 8.74 10.00
N PHE A 159 1.44 9.41 9.69
CA PHE A 159 0.80 9.25 8.38
C PHE A 159 1.14 10.45 7.51
N PRO A 160 1.44 10.23 6.21
CA PRO A 160 1.73 11.33 5.32
C PRO A 160 0.47 12.21 5.17
N THR A 161 0.63 13.49 5.45
CA THR A 161 -0.38 14.51 5.11
C THR A 161 -0.25 14.88 3.65
N GLY A 162 -1.35 15.33 3.02
CA GLY A 162 -1.31 15.86 1.66
C GLY A 162 -0.24 16.94 1.50
N VAL A 163 0.35 17.04 0.32
CA VAL A 163 1.29 18.12 -0.01
C VAL A 163 0.46 19.35 -0.33
N GLU A 164 0.57 20.38 0.49
CA GLU A 164 0.06 21.71 0.18
C GLU A 164 1.14 22.47 -0.60
N VAL A 165 0.80 22.95 -1.78
CA VAL A 165 1.67 23.89 -2.51
C VAL A 165 1.35 25.25 -1.93
N ALA A 166 2.24 25.77 -1.08
CA ALA A 166 2.17 27.16 -0.63
C ALA A 166 2.70 28.07 -1.75
N ASP A 167 1.96 29.12 -2.03
CA ASP A 167 2.38 30.21 -2.93
C ASP A 167 3.54 31.01 -2.30
#